data_0f065e2b10f93e544355761bd472a2d9
#
_entry.id   0f065e2b10f93e544355761bd472a2d9
#
_cell.length_a   1.000
_cell.length_b   1.000
_cell.length_c   1.000
_cell.angle_alpha   90.00
_cell.angle_beta   90.00
_cell.angle_gamma   90.00
#
_symmetry.space_group_name_H-M   'P 1'
#
loop_
_entity.id
_entity.type
_entity.pdbx_description
1 polymer ?
#
loop_
_entity_poly.entity_id
_entity_poly.type
_entity_poly.pdbx_seq_one_letter_code
_entity_poly.pdbx_strand_id
1 'polypeptide(L)'
;NEQLKAEVAALEAEGKAKEADADAKEDSIKEFGDVEQVVAELKQLTSDLSQIELDITQGEANRADLEAQLAGVEASLADVRERISWRVSGESNPEAETRVRSVYATLGFVTLAGGDDLGIVKNSTLEVVRDDAVIANLKVTTVESKSAAADIIPDSVVDGESVQVGDTVRSAQKVAPTPEPAAVPA
;
A
#
# COMPACT_ATOMS: atom_id res chain seq x y z
N ASN A 1 -73.24 36.27 -57.75
CA ASN A 1 -73.80 35.58 -56.56
C ASN A 1 -73.33 34.13 -56.38
N GLU A 2 -73.00 33.37 -57.45
CA GLU A 2 -72.49 32.01 -57.30
C GLU A 2 -71.03 31.97 -56.94
N GLN A 3 -70.22 32.87 -57.44
CA GLN A 3 -68.80 33.03 -57.02
C GLN A 3 -68.64 33.34 -55.55
N LEU A 4 -69.42 34.27 -54.99
CA LEU A 4 -69.45 34.62 -53.61
C LEU A 4 -69.85 33.46 -52.69
N LYS A 5 -70.84 32.62 -53.17
CA LYS A 5 -71.20 31.43 -52.40
C LYS A 5 -70.13 30.37 -52.44
N ALA A 6 -69.36 30.22 -53.51
CA ALA A 6 -68.24 29.28 -53.59
C ALA A 6 -67.09 29.73 -52.72
N GLU A 7 -66.83 31.03 -52.67
CA GLU A 7 -65.76 31.64 -51.81
C GLU A 7 -66.11 31.52 -50.34
N VAL A 8 -67.35 31.75 -49.95
CA VAL A 8 -67.83 31.51 -48.58
C VAL A 8 -67.73 30.05 -48.21
N ALA A 9 -68.12 29.12 -49.05
CA ALA A 9 -67.96 27.70 -48.77
C ALA A 9 -66.53 27.22 -48.68
N ALA A 10 -65.62 27.80 -49.48
CA ALA A 10 -64.20 27.54 -49.40
C ALA A 10 -63.56 28.09 -48.09
N LEU A 11 -63.94 29.30 -47.66
CA LEU A 11 -63.52 29.90 -46.42
C LEU A 11 -64.07 29.15 -45.19
N GLU A 12 -65.31 28.69 -45.24
CA GLU A 12 -65.87 27.83 -44.19
C GLU A 12 -65.17 26.49 -44.11
N ALA A 13 -64.80 25.89 -45.23
CA ALA A 13 -64.01 24.63 -45.24
C ALA A 13 -62.61 24.82 -44.73
N GLU A 14 -61.92 25.94 -45.07
CA GLU A 14 -60.62 26.30 -44.57
C GLU A 14 -60.68 26.62 -43.06
N GLY A 15 -61.74 27.33 -42.61
CA GLY A 15 -61.95 27.58 -41.16
C GLY A 15 -62.07 26.30 -40.36
N LYS A 16 -62.91 25.34 -40.84
CA LYS A 16 -63.06 24.02 -40.19
C LYS A 16 -61.79 23.20 -40.21
N ALA A 17 -61.00 23.26 -41.28
CA ALA A 17 -59.72 22.56 -41.34
C ALA A 17 -58.68 23.13 -40.34
N LYS A 18 -58.65 24.47 -40.20
CA LYS A 18 -57.77 25.12 -39.20
C LYS A 18 -58.21 24.88 -37.75
N GLU A 19 -59.49 24.82 -37.53
CA GLU A 19 -60.08 24.49 -36.23
C GLU A 19 -59.73 23.04 -35.82
N ALA A 20 -59.88 22.05 -36.71
CA ALA A 20 -59.49 20.68 -36.49
C ALA A 20 -57.94 20.52 -36.26
N ASP A 21 -57.12 21.28 -36.99
CA ASP A 21 -55.65 21.31 -36.79
C ASP A 21 -55.27 21.94 -35.45
N ALA A 22 -56.00 22.98 -35.00
CA ALA A 22 -55.81 23.58 -33.68
C ALA A 22 -56.21 22.63 -32.56
N ASP A 23 -57.34 21.97 -32.68
CA ASP A 23 -57.80 20.94 -31.69
C ASP A 23 -56.82 19.77 -31.60
N ALA A 24 -56.32 19.26 -32.72
CA ALA A 24 -55.35 18.19 -32.74
C ALA A 24 -54.02 18.60 -32.07
N LYS A 25 -53.57 19.84 -32.26
CA LYS A 25 -52.38 20.41 -31.61
C LYS A 25 -52.62 20.62 -30.10
N GLU A 26 -53.79 21.07 -29.73
CA GLU A 26 -54.15 21.24 -28.32
C GLU A 26 -54.21 19.88 -27.60
N ASP A 27 -54.78 18.85 -28.23
CA ASP A 27 -54.78 17.51 -27.65
C ASP A 27 -53.37 16.91 -27.57
N SER A 28 -52.54 17.13 -28.55
CA SER A 28 -51.13 16.73 -28.47
C SER A 28 -50.38 17.42 -27.29
N ILE A 29 -50.64 18.71 -27.05
CA ILE A 29 -50.08 19.44 -25.91
C ILE A 29 -50.59 18.89 -24.57
N LYS A 30 -51.91 18.52 -24.51
CA LYS A 30 -52.52 17.90 -23.33
C LYS A 30 -51.94 16.49 -23.06
N GLU A 31 -51.63 15.74 -24.11
CA GLU A 31 -51.02 14.40 -24.00
C GLU A 31 -49.61 14.46 -23.44
N PHE A 32 -48.81 15.54 -23.68
CA PHE A 32 -47.51 15.78 -23.04
C PHE A 32 -47.59 16.23 -21.58
N GLY A 33 -48.80 16.42 -21.04
CA GLY A 33 -49.02 16.90 -19.69
C GLY A 33 -48.69 18.38 -19.50
N ASP A 34 -48.72 18.81 -18.24
CA ASP A 34 -48.38 20.19 -17.87
C ASP A 34 -46.88 20.45 -18.10
N VAL A 35 -46.54 21.23 -19.10
CA VAL A 35 -45.15 21.59 -19.46
C VAL A 35 -44.38 22.11 -18.24
N GLU A 36 -45.06 22.79 -17.31
CA GLU A 36 -44.47 23.30 -16.07
C GLU A 36 -44.03 22.15 -15.14
N GLN A 37 -44.83 21.07 -15.08
CA GLN A 37 -44.48 19.88 -14.29
C GLN A 37 -43.26 19.17 -14.87
N VAL A 38 -43.22 18.96 -16.20
CA VAL A 38 -42.05 18.35 -16.87
C VAL A 38 -40.77 19.17 -16.67
N VAL A 39 -40.86 20.50 -16.75
CA VAL A 39 -39.73 21.39 -16.48
C VAL A 39 -39.27 21.32 -15.03
N ALA A 40 -40.22 21.19 -14.08
CA ALA A 40 -39.91 21.04 -12.66
C ALA A 40 -39.21 19.70 -12.38
N GLU A 41 -39.72 18.60 -12.95
CA GLU A 41 -39.11 17.27 -12.84
C GLU A 41 -37.70 17.24 -13.45
N LEU A 42 -37.50 17.89 -14.59
CA LEU A 42 -36.20 17.95 -15.26
C LEU A 42 -35.17 18.73 -14.43
N LYS A 43 -35.59 19.83 -13.78
CA LYS A 43 -34.74 20.56 -12.84
C LYS A 43 -34.39 19.72 -11.61
N GLN A 44 -35.37 18.98 -11.07
CA GLN A 44 -35.15 18.11 -9.92
C GLN A 44 -34.16 16.98 -10.28
N LEU A 45 -34.40 16.28 -11.41
CA LEU A 45 -33.50 15.23 -11.90
C LEU A 45 -32.07 15.75 -12.15
N THR A 46 -31.94 16.96 -12.70
CA THR A 46 -30.61 17.56 -12.91
C THR A 46 -29.91 17.86 -11.57
N SER A 47 -30.66 18.34 -10.58
CA SER A 47 -30.14 18.56 -9.24
C SER A 47 -29.71 17.24 -8.57
N ASP A 48 -30.56 16.21 -8.68
CA ASP A 48 -30.30 14.90 -8.10
C ASP A 48 -29.06 14.24 -8.77
N LEU A 49 -28.95 14.35 -10.09
CA LEU A 49 -27.74 13.89 -10.81
C LEU A 49 -26.47 14.58 -10.30
N SER A 50 -26.50 15.92 -10.15
CA SER A 50 -25.34 16.65 -9.65
C SER A 50 -24.99 16.24 -8.19
N GLN A 51 -25.99 15.97 -7.35
CA GLN A 51 -25.77 15.48 -6.00
C GLN A 51 -25.15 14.08 -6.00
N ILE A 52 -25.67 13.16 -6.83
CA ILE A 52 -25.13 11.81 -6.96
C ILE A 52 -23.68 11.83 -7.46
N GLU A 53 -23.36 12.69 -8.43
CA GLU A 53 -21.98 12.85 -8.93
C GLU A 53 -21.03 13.32 -7.83
N LEU A 54 -21.46 14.25 -6.98
CA LEU A 54 -20.69 14.67 -5.81
C LEU A 54 -20.50 13.53 -4.81
N ASP A 55 -21.58 12.79 -4.51
CA ASP A 55 -21.55 11.68 -3.57
C ASP A 55 -20.63 10.54 -4.09
N ILE A 56 -20.66 10.25 -5.39
CA ILE A 56 -19.75 9.30 -6.04
C ILE A 56 -18.29 9.77 -5.87
N THR A 57 -18.00 11.02 -6.22
CA THR A 57 -16.64 11.59 -6.09
C THR A 57 -16.13 11.52 -4.66
N GLN A 58 -16.98 11.86 -3.68
CA GLN A 58 -16.63 11.77 -2.27
C GLN A 58 -16.44 10.30 -1.83
N GLY A 59 -17.30 9.40 -2.31
CA GLY A 59 -17.19 7.96 -2.05
C GLY A 59 -15.90 7.37 -2.59
N GLU A 60 -15.51 7.73 -3.82
CA GLU A 60 -14.25 7.32 -4.44
C GLU A 60 -13.04 7.84 -3.67
N ALA A 61 -13.06 9.09 -3.24
CA ALA A 61 -11.99 9.68 -2.42
C ALA A 61 -11.84 8.95 -1.07
N ASN A 62 -12.96 8.69 -0.39
CA ASN A 62 -12.96 7.94 0.87
C ASN A 62 -12.44 6.50 0.67
N ARG A 63 -12.82 5.85 -0.43
CA ARG A 63 -12.33 4.51 -0.75
C ARG A 63 -10.82 4.51 -0.97
N ALA A 64 -10.30 5.46 -1.74
CA ALA A 64 -8.87 5.58 -1.99
C ALA A 64 -8.07 5.82 -0.69
N ASP A 65 -8.58 6.64 0.22
CA ASP A 65 -7.98 6.88 1.52
C ASP A 65 -7.96 5.61 2.39
N LEU A 66 -9.08 4.88 2.44
CA LEU A 66 -9.16 3.62 3.18
C LEU A 66 -8.25 2.54 2.59
N GLU A 67 -8.13 2.44 1.26
CA GLU A 67 -7.20 1.52 0.58
C GLU A 67 -5.74 1.86 0.93
N ALA A 68 -5.39 3.15 0.97
CA ALA A 68 -4.06 3.60 1.38
C ALA A 68 -3.76 3.28 2.86
N GLN A 69 -4.72 3.49 3.77
CA GLN A 69 -4.59 3.14 5.17
C GLN A 69 -4.42 1.63 5.36
N LEU A 70 -5.21 0.83 4.64
CA LEU A 70 -5.14 -0.63 4.68
C LEU A 70 -3.77 -1.12 4.22
N ALA A 71 -3.25 -0.61 3.11
CA ALA A 71 -1.90 -0.95 2.63
C ALA A 71 -0.82 -0.57 3.66
N GLY A 72 -0.94 0.57 4.35
CA GLY A 72 -0.04 0.98 5.41
C GLY A 72 -0.06 0.04 6.62
N VAL A 73 -1.26 -0.40 7.03
CA VAL A 73 -1.41 -1.36 8.14
C VAL A 73 -0.88 -2.73 7.75
N GLU A 74 -1.14 -3.20 6.53
CA GLU A 74 -0.61 -4.48 6.03
C GLU A 74 0.91 -4.49 5.98
N ALA A 75 1.54 -3.40 5.50
CA ALA A 75 2.99 -3.25 5.51
C ALA A 75 3.56 -3.28 6.94
N SER A 76 2.95 -2.57 7.88
CA SER A 76 3.36 -2.58 9.29
C SER A 76 3.20 -3.95 9.93
N LEU A 77 2.14 -4.68 9.58
CA LEU A 77 1.91 -6.04 10.05
C LEU A 77 2.94 -7.03 9.51
N ALA A 78 3.35 -6.86 8.24
CA ALA A 78 4.41 -7.66 7.63
C ALA A 78 5.75 -7.45 8.36
N ASP A 79 6.14 -6.19 8.61
CA ASP A 79 7.36 -5.83 9.35
C ASP A 79 7.36 -6.44 10.76
N VAL A 80 6.25 -6.28 11.51
CA VAL A 80 6.14 -6.85 12.86
C VAL A 80 6.24 -8.38 12.84
N ARG A 81 5.59 -9.05 11.87
CA ARG A 81 5.66 -10.52 11.73
C ARG A 81 7.07 -10.98 11.44
N GLU A 82 7.79 -10.27 10.58
CA GLU A 82 9.17 -10.59 10.24
C GLU A 82 10.08 -10.42 11.46
N ARG A 83 9.96 -9.33 12.22
CA ARG A 83 10.70 -9.10 13.46
C ARG A 83 10.40 -10.15 14.53
N ILE A 84 9.15 -10.61 14.63
CA ILE A 84 8.78 -11.72 15.51
C ILE A 84 9.46 -13.02 15.04
N SER A 85 9.48 -13.30 13.74
CA SER A 85 10.11 -14.50 13.21
C SER A 85 11.59 -14.57 13.55
N TRP A 86 12.33 -13.47 13.42
CA TRP A 86 13.75 -13.40 13.82
C TRP A 86 13.95 -13.66 15.34
N ARG A 87 13.09 -13.07 16.18
CA ARG A 87 13.16 -13.30 17.63
C ARG A 87 12.86 -14.76 18.01
N VAL A 88 11.92 -15.39 17.31
CA VAL A 88 11.55 -16.79 17.55
C VAL A 88 12.62 -17.76 17.05
N SER A 89 13.22 -17.48 15.87
CA SER A 89 14.32 -18.28 15.33
C SER A 89 15.63 -18.09 16.12
N GLY A 90 15.77 -16.96 16.84
CA GLY A 90 17.02 -16.57 17.49
C GLY A 90 18.10 -16.14 16.50
N GLU A 91 17.70 -15.81 15.27
CA GLU A 91 18.55 -15.29 14.21
C GLU A 91 18.30 -13.79 14.03
N SER A 92 19.35 -12.99 13.83
CA SER A 92 19.19 -11.57 13.48
C SER A 92 18.76 -11.42 12.03
N ASN A 93 18.20 -10.24 11.69
CA ASN A 93 17.88 -9.88 10.32
C ASN A 93 19.07 -10.16 9.40
N PRO A 94 18.92 -10.93 8.31
CA PRO A 94 20.00 -11.22 7.37
C PRO A 94 20.63 -9.97 6.74
N GLU A 95 19.85 -8.90 6.63
CA GLU A 95 20.33 -7.61 6.10
C GLU A 95 20.86 -6.65 7.17
N ALA A 96 20.89 -7.10 8.45
CA ALA A 96 21.42 -6.28 9.53
C ALA A 96 22.89 -6.01 9.32
N GLU A 97 23.24 -4.74 9.15
CA GLU A 97 24.61 -4.24 9.09
C GLU A 97 24.78 -3.15 10.13
N THR A 98 25.80 -3.27 10.94
CA THR A 98 26.16 -2.28 11.98
C THR A 98 27.67 -2.18 12.10
N ARG A 99 28.14 -1.40 13.07
CA ARG A 99 29.57 -1.22 13.32
C ARG A 99 29.91 -1.42 14.79
N VAL A 100 31.12 -1.88 15.04
CA VAL A 100 31.66 -1.94 16.38
C VAL A 100 31.87 -0.51 16.91
N ARG A 101 31.16 -0.18 18.00
CA ARG A 101 31.27 1.13 18.69
C ARG A 101 32.41 1.17 19.67
N SER A 102 32.58 0.11 20.46
CA SER A 102 33.64 0.00 21.47
C SER A 102 34.08 -1.45 21.64
N VAL A 103 35.34 -1.67 21.94
CA VAL A 103 35.90 -3.00 22.17
C VAL A 103 36.47 -3.05 23.60
N TYR A 104 36.06 -4.05 24.37
CA TYR A 104 36.49 -4.33 25.71
C TYR A 104 37.32 -5.63 25.73
N ALA A 105 38.48 -5.60 25.09
CA ALA A 105 39.30 -6.79 24.86
C ALA A 105 39.63 -7.59 26.13
N THR A 106 39.86 -6.92 27.25
CA THR A 106 40.14 -7.57 28.56
C THR A 106 38.94 -8.34 29.10
N LEU A 107 37.73 -7.93 28.70
CA LEU A 107 36.47 -8.53 29.14
C LEU A 107 35.84 -9.44 28.06
N GLY A 108 36.44 -9.46 26.85
CA GLY A 108 36.00 -10.34 25.75
C GLY A 108 34.70 -9.94 25.08
N PHE A 109 34.23 -8.67 25.23
CA PHE A 109 33.01 -8.22 24.59
C PHE A 109 33.16 -6.93 23.81
N VAL A 110 32.22 -6.66 22.94
CA VAL A 110 32.11 -5.43 22.15
C VAL A 110 30.71 -4.81 22.27
N THR A 111 30.63 -3.51 22.02
CA THR A 111 29.33 -2.84 21.83
C THR A 111 29.14 -2.43 20.38
N LEU A 112 27.92 -2.58 19.90
CA LEU A 112 27.51 -2.33 18.52
C LEU A 112 26.70 -1.03 18.42
N ALA A 113 26.78 -0.37 17.27
CA ALA A 113 26.08 0.88 17.00
C ALA A 113 24.62 0.69 16.55
N GLY A 114 24.12 -0.56 16.49
CA GLY A 114 22.76 -0.93 16.17
C GLY A 114 22.20 -1.94 17.17
N GLY A 115 20.89 -2.05 17.23
CA GLY A 115 20.19 -2.91 18.15
C GLY A 115 18.93 -3.52 17.55
N ASP A 116 17.83 -3.53 18.30
CA ASP A 116 16.54 -4.05 17.87
C ASP A 116 15.96 -3.32 16.64
N ASP A 117 16.30 -2.07 16.45
CA ASP A 117 15.93 -1.24 15.30
C ASP A 117 16.49 -1.79 13.97
N LEU A 118 17.64 -2.45 14.01
CA LEU A 118 18.23 -3.15 12.85
C LEU A 118 17.87 -4.65 12.80
N GLY A 119 17.01 -5.13 13.70
CA GLY A 119 16.65 -6.54 13.77
C GLY A 119 17.75 -7.43 14.38
N ILE A 120 18.64 -6.86 15.19
CA ILE A 120 19.59 -7.66 15.97
C ILE A 120 18.84 -8.36 17.10
N VAL A 121 19.05 -9.66 17.23
CA VAL A 121 18.33 -10.52 18.18
C VAL A 121 19.31 -11.08 19.22
N LYS A 122 18.86 -11.12 20.48
CA LYS A 122 19.63 -11.75 21.57
C LYS A 122 19.90 -13.22 21.27
N ASN A 123 21.09 -13.69 21.61
CA ASN A 123 21.61 -15.04 21.34
C ASN A 123 21.89 -15.36 19.88
N SER A 124 21.70 -14.44 18.95
CA SER A 124 22.13 -14.62 17.57
C SER A 124 23.65 -14.56 17.42
N THR A 125 24.15 -15.07 16.32
CA THR A 125 25.56 -14.97 15.94
C THR A 125 25.71 -13.90 14.86
N LEU A 126 26.68 -13.03 15.01
CA LEU A 126 27.06 -12.00 14.04
C LEU A 126 28.51 -12.21 13.60
N GLU A 127 28.83 -11.79 12.39
CA GLU A 127 30.18 -11.83 11.83
C GLU A 127 30.79 -10.43 11.84
N VAL A 128 32.02 -10.30 12.29
CA VAL A 128 32.82 -9.08 12.12
C VAL A 128 33.58 -9.19 10.83
N VAL A 129 33.41 -8.19 9.96
CA VAL A 129 34.00 -8.18 8.61
C VAL A 129 34.90 -6.95 8.47
N ARG A 130 36.08 -7.16 7.94
CA ARG A 130 37.01 -6.13 7.52
C ARG A 130 37.60 -6.49 6.15
N ASP A 131 37.59 -5.54 5.21
CA ASP A 131 38.08 -5.74 3.84
C ASP A 131 37.46 -7.00 3.17
N ASP A 132 36.14 -7.17 3.35
CA ASP A 132 35.33 -8.32 2.88
C ASP A 132 35.70 -9.69 3.49
N ALA A 133 36.63 -9.74 4.44
CA ALA A 133 36.99 -10.97 5.15
C ALA A 133 36.32 -11.01 6.55
N VAL A 134 35.81 -12.18 6.92
CA VAL A 134 35.30 -12.43 8.29
C VAL A 134 36.49 -12.62 9.21
N ILE A 135 36.64 -11.76 10.20
CA ILE A 135 37.77 -11.77 11.16
C ILE A 135 37.43 -12.36 12.52
N ALA A 136 36.13 -12.34 12.89
CA ALA A 136 35.65 -12.91 14.15
C ALA A 136 34.15 -13.14 14.11
N ASN A 137 33.64 -14.03 14.96
CA ASN A 137 32.22 -14.18 15.23
C ASN A 137 31.89 -13.63 16.62
N LEU A 138 30.72 -13.03 16.72
CA LEU A 138 30.18 -12.45 17.94
C LEU A 138 28.90 -13.19 18.35
N LYS A 139 28.73 -13.36 19.64
CA LYS A 139 27.47 -13.86 20.23
C LYS A 139 26.76 -12.72 20.93
N VAL A 140 25.59 -12.35 20.46
CA VAL A 140 24.81 -11.24 21.04
C VAL A 140 24.29 -11.62 22.42
N THR A 141 24.66 -10.85 23.45
CA THR A 141 24.28 -11.07 24.86
C THR A 141 23.17 -10.16 25.31
N THR A 142 23.18 -8.91 24.88
CA THR A 142 22.18 -7.90 25.26
C THR A 142 21.84 -7.05 24.05
N VAL A 143 20.54 -6.74 23.89
CA VAL A 143 20.03 -5.88 22.82
C VAL A 143 19.17 -4.78 23.42
N GLU A 144 19.46 -3.56 23.05
CA GLU A 144 18.66 -2.36 23.31
C GLU A 144 18.10 -1.84 21.97
N SER A 145 17.31 -0.79 22.01
CA SER A 145 16.69 -0.25 20.80
C SER A 145 17.70 0.13 19.72
N LYS A 146 18.81 0.82 20.09
CA LYS A 146 19.82 1.38 19.16
C LYS A 146 21.25 0.96 19.49
N SER A 147 21.42 -0.05 20.30
CA SER A 147 22.72 -0.61 20.66
C SER A 147 22.60 -2.06 21.03
N ALA A 148 23.67 -2.81 20.89
CA ALA A 148 23.76 -4.17 21.38
C ALA A 148 25.14 -4.42 21.98
N ALA A 149 25.22 -5.40 22.89
CA ALA A 149 26.48 -5.95 23.39
C ALA A 149 26.60 -7.40 22.91
N ALA A 150 27.80 -7.77 22.52
CA ALA A 150 28.09 -9.12 22.05
C ALA A 150 29.44 -9.59 22.55
N ASP A 151 29.52 -10.85 22.95
CA ASP A 151 30.77 -11.50 23.31
C ASP A 151 31.52 -11.96 22.08
N ILE A 152 32.83 -11.77 22.08
CA ILE A 152 33.71 -12.28 21.03
C ILE A 152 33.88 -13.78 21.28
N ILE A 153 33.61 -14.60 20.23
CA ILE A 153 33.83 -16.06 20.29
C ILE A 153 35.33 -16.31 20.08
N PRO A 154 36.08 -16.73 21.12
CA PRO A 154 37.55 -16.78 21.04
C PRO A 154 38.06 -17.66 19.90
N ASP A 155 37.45 -18.82 19.68
CA ASP A 155 37.88 -19.77 18.66
C ASP A 155 37.52 -19.36 17.22
N SER A 156 36.84 -18.22 17.05
CA SER A 156 36.45 -17.69 15.75
C SER A 156 37.31 -16.52 15.27
N VAL A 157 38.18 -16.03 16.10
CA VAL A 157 39.07 -14.92 15.74
C VAL A 157 40.21 -15.44 14.86
N VAL A 158 40.39 -14.84 13.69
CA VAL A 158 41.47 -15.20 12.78
C VAL A 158 42.84 -14.90 13.42
N ASP A 159 43.78 -15.84 13.30
CA ASP A 159 45.11 -15.72 13.88
C ASP A 159 45.81 -14.42 13.44
N GLY A 160 46.24 -13.64 14.43
CA GLY A 160 46.92 -12.35 14.21
C GLY A 160 45.97 -11.16 14.03
N GLU A 161 44.66 -11.37 13.99
CA GLU A 161 43.66 -10.30 13.91
C GLU A 161 43.03 -10.02 15.28
N SER A 162 42.45 -8.85 15.41
CA SER A 162 41.67 -8.44 16.57
C SER A 162 40.51 -7.53 16.13
N VAL A 163 39.37 -7.67 16.79
CA VAL A 163 38.21 -6.79 16.54
C VAL A 163 38.58 -5.35 16.93
N GLN A 164 38.25 -4.40 16.05
CA GLN A 164 38.55 -2.98 16.25
C GLN A 164 37.28 -2.13 16.19
N VAL A 165 37.35 -0.93 16.77
CA VAL A 165 36.27 0.05 16.64
C VAL A 165 36.16 0.48 15.18
N GLY A 166 34.94 0.46 14.68
CA GLY A 166 34.63 0.80 13.27
C GLY A 166 34.51 -0.40 12.34
N ASP A 167 34.90 -1.61 12.77
CA ASP A 167 34.66 -2.83 11.97
C ASP A 167 33.18 -3.00 11.65
N THR A 168 32.90 -3.46 10.44
CA THR A 168 31.55 -3.80 10.03
C THR A 168 31.10 -5.12 10.65
N VAL A 169 29.87 -5.14 11.14
CA VAL A 169 29.24 -6.33 11.73
C VAL A 169 27.96 -6.63 10.96
N ARG A 170 27.84 -7.87 10.49
CA ARG A 170 26.65 -8.36 9.77
C ARG A 170 26.09 -9.62 10.42
N SER A 171 24.88 -9.97 10.11
CA SER A 171 24.29 -11.24 10.52
C SER A 171 25.10 -12.40 9.90
N ALA A 172 25.47 -13.40 10.72
CA ALA A 172 26.08 -14.60 10.19
C ALA A 172 25.09 -15.29 9.26
N GLN A 173 25.39 -15.37 7.98
CA GLN A 173 24.60 -16.15 7.06
C GLN A 173 24.73 -17.62 7.45
N LYS A 174 23.62 -18.23 7.84
CA LYS A 174 23.58 -19.69 7.98
C LYS A 174 23.82 -20.29 6.60
N VAL A 175 25.07 -20.71 6.33
CA VAL A 175 25.37 -21.51 5.15
C VAL A 175 24.47 -22.71 5.24
N ALA A 176 23.47 -22.80 4.34
CA ALA A 176 22.66 -24.00 4.22
C ALA A 176 23.63 -25.18 4.10
N PRO A 177 23.48 -26.28 4.86
CA PRO A 177 24.38 -27.42 4.74
C PRO A 177 24.41 -27.82 3.27
N THR A 178 25.59 -27.71 2.67
CA THR A 178 25.83 -28.21 1.30
C THR A 178 25.30 -29.65 1.28
N PRO A 179 24.36 -30.01 0.39
CA PRO A 179 23.91 -31.38 0.30
C PRO A 179 25.12 -32.26 0.04
N GLU A 180 25.42 -33.11 0.99
CA GLU A 180 26.44 -34.14 0.90
C GLU A 180 26.21 -34.90 -0.42
N PRO A 181 27.23 -35.02 -1.32
CA PRO A 181 27.03 -35.70 -2.57
C PRO A 181 26.62 -37.14 -2.28
N ALA A 182 25.41 -37.49 -2.72
CA ALA A 182 24.86 -38.83 -2.57
C ALA A 182 25.90 -39.86 -3.06
N ALA A 183 26.34 -40.70 -2.13
CA ALA A 183 27.23 -41.81 -2.44
C ALA A 183 26.57 -42.63 -3.54
N VAL A 184 27.25 -42.73 -4.70
CA VAL A 184 26.86 -43.59 -5.79
C VAL A 184 27.12 -45.04 -5.32
N PRO A 185 26.11 -45.92 -5.25
CA PRO A 185 26.34 -47.31 -4.96
C PRO A 185 27.06 -47.97 -6.18
N ALA A 186 28.10 -48.71 -5.86
CA ALA A 186 28.84 -49.54 -6.80
C ALA A 186 28.00 -50.74 -7.31
#